data_80a9c2eb37d578cf7871111a13798ab7
#
_entry.id   80a9c2eb37d578cf7871111a13798ab7
#
_cell.length_a   1.000
_cell.length_b   1.000
_cell.length_c   1.000
_cell.angle_alpha   90.00
_cell.angle_beta   90.00
_cell.angle_gamma   90.00
#
_symmetry.space_group_name_H-M   'P 1'
#
loop_
_entity.id
_entity.type
_entity.pdbx_description
1 polymer ?
#
loop_
_entity_poly.entity_id
_entity_poly.type
_entity_poly.pdbx_seq_one_letter_code
_entity_poly.pdbx_strand_id
1 'polypeptide(L)'
;MYSNLFYHKYSKNIHSQNGEDGVIEELLKRLDISGGWVCEFGAWDGIYLSNTFRLVEQGFNAVFIEGDVTRYNDLLKTVEKHNITPINAYVDHNDTENSLDNLLSKTAIPVDFDVLSIDIDSYDYQVWKGLKVYQPKLVIIEINSSVNTNVEYINDSVKCMGTGFKPTYELGVEKGYTFVLHTGNMIFVRNELFHKLNIRYDNPLENFNTNWGGR
;
A
#
# COMPACT_ATOMS: atom_id res chain seq x y z
N MET A 1 -11.22 22.29 1.10
CA MET A 1 -10.24 22.55 2.18
C MET A 1 -10.39 21.60 3.39
N TYR A 2 -10.91 20.34 3.17
CA TYR A 2 -11.16 19.36 4.24
C TYR A 2 -10.16 18.19 4.26
N SER A 3 -9.44 17.94 3.20
CA SER A 3 -8.57 16.78 3.00
C SER A 3 -7.24 16.87 3.74
N ASN A 4 -6.58 18.00 3.70
CA ASN A 4 -5.37 18.23 4.48
C ASN A 4 -5.60 18.11 6.00
N LEU A 5 -6.84 18.32 6.48
CA LEU A 5 -7.18 18.19 7.90
C LEU A 5 -7.11 16.74 8.38
N PHE A 6 -7.51 15.75 7.57
CA PHE A 6 -7.42 14.35 7.97
C PHE A 6 -5.96 13.91 8.09
N TYR A 7 -5.16 14.17 7.07
CA TYR A 7 -3.74 13.87 7.09
C TYR A 7 -3.03 14.56 8.27
N HIS A 8 -3.15 15.89 8.40
CA HIS A 8 -2.48 16.64 9.46
C HIS A 8 -2.92 16.22 10.87
N LYS A 9 -4.15 15.76 11.02
CA LYS A 9 -4.67 15.33 12.32
C LYS A 9 -4.17 13.97 12.73
N TYR A 10 -3.97 13.05 11.79
CA TYR A 10 -3.71 11.64 12.06
C TYR A 10 -2.34 11.15 11.60
N SER A 11 -1.62 11.92 10.78
CA SER A 11 -0.28 11.52 10.32
C SER A 11 0.67 11.29 11.49
N LYS A 12 1.34 10.14 11.49
CA LYS A 12 2.30 9.75 12.52
C LYS A 12 3.26 8.74 11.92
N ASN A 13 4.56 8.93 12.11
CA ASN A 13 5.59 7.98 11.75
C ASN A 13 6.01 7.19 12.98
N ILE A 14 5.87 5.88 12.93
CA ILE A 14 6.44 4.91 13.87
C ILE A 14 7.48 4.11 13.12
N HIS A 15 7.09 3.53 11.99
CA HIS A 15 7.91 2.78 11.04
C HIS A 15 7.88 3.40 9.64
N SER A 16 6.74 3.91 9.18
CA SER A 16 6.58 4.59 7.90
C SER A 16 7.31 5.95 7.84
N GLN A 17 7.41 6.56 6.63
CA GLN A 17 8.17 7.79 6.48
C GLN A 17 7.33 9.07 6.26
N ASN A 18 6.09 8.96 5.81
CA ASN A 18 5.25 10.12 5.42
C ASN A 18 3.92 10.21 6.17
N GLY A 19 3.85 9.61 7.37
CA GLY A 19 2.66 9.67 8.24
C GLY A 19 1.68 8.54 8.05
N GLU A 20 2.03 7.52 7.26
CA GLU A 20 1.16 6.40 6.91
C GLU A 20 0.67 5.65 8.14
N ASP A 21 1.53 5.36 9.12
CA ASP A 21 1.16 4.60 10.32
C ASP A 21 -0.10 5.16 10.99
N GLY A 22 -0.11 6.43 11.33
CA GLY A 22 -1.24 7.05 12.02
C GLY A 22 -2.48 7.19 11.14
N VAL A 23 -2.30 7.42 9.84
CA VAL A 23 -3.40 7.47 8.87
C VAL A 23 -4.08 6.12 8.74
N ILE A 24 -3.29 5.05 8.57
CA ILE A 24 -3.81 3.68 8.42
C ILE A 24 -4.52 3.24 9.70
N GLU A 25 -3.92 3.49 10.88
CA GLU A 25 -4.56 3.20 12.16
C GLU A 25 -5.95 3.85 12.27
N GLU A 26 -6.08 5.12 11.91
CA GLU A 26 -7.38 5.81 11.96
C GLU A 26 -8.36 5.28 10.91
N LEU A 27 -7.90 4.96 9.70
CA LEU A 27 -8.76 4.38 8.67
C LEU A 27 -9.30 3.02 9.12
N LEU A 28 -8.46 2.11 9.61
CA LEU A 28 -8.87 0.79 10.10
C LEU A 28 -9.84 0.92 11.29
N LYS A 29 -9.58 1.84 12.22
CA LYS A 29 -10.49 2.13 13.33
C LYS A 29 -11.87 2.56 12.83
N ARG A 30 -11.98 3.39 11.80
CA ARG A 30 -13.27 3.81 11.21
C ARG A 30 -13.98 2.68 10.48
N LEU A 31 -13.21 1.73 9.98
CA LEU A 31 -13.73 0.52 9.33
C LEU A 31 -14.15 -0.57 10.33
N ASP A 32 -13.95 -0.35 11.65
CA ASP A 32 -14.15 -1.35 12.72
C ASP A 32 -13.24 -2.59 12.54
N ILE A 33 -12.01 -2.37 12.06
CA ILE A 33 -11.00 -3.42 11.86
C ILE A 33 -9.94 -3.28 12.95
N SER A 34 -9.82 -4.28 13.82
CA SER A 34 -8.87 -4.30 14.95
C SER A 34 -7.89 -5.48 14.92
N GLY A 35 -7.88 -6.24 13.85
CA GLY A 35 -7.01 -7.39 13.60
C GLY A 35 -7.34 -7.99 12.24
N GLY A 36 -6.50 -8.90 11.77
CA GLY A 36 -6.70 -9.53 10.47
C GLY A 36 -5.40 -9.81 9.76
N TRP A 37 -5.30 -9.42 8.47
CA TRP A 37 -4.17 -9.73 7.62
C TRP A 37 -3.67 -8.51 6.84
N VAL A 38 -2.35 -8.41 6.74
CA VAL A 38 -1.69 -7.42 5.89
C VAL A 38 -0.73 -8.12 4.92
N CYS A 39 -0.52 -7.49 3.76
CA CYS A 39 0.52 -7.89 2.83
C CYS A 39 1.35 -6.66 2.46
N GLU A 40 2.66 -6.81 2.48
CA GLU A 40 3.62 -5.79 2.03
C GLU A 40 4.67 -6.44 1.15
N PHE A 41 4.97 -5.84 0.00
CA PHE A 41 6.08 -6.27 -0.83
C PHE A 41 7.00 -5.11 -1.18
N GLY A 42 8.31 -5.42 -1.37
CA GLY A 42 9.39 -4.48 -1.15
C GLY A 42 9.70 -4.34 0.36
N ALA A 43 9.46 -5.40 1.14
CA ALA A 43 9.39 -5.34 2.59
C ALA A 43 10.75 -5.13 3.30
N TRP A 44 11.88 -5.21 2.59
CA TRP A 44 13.23 -5.13 3.14
C TRP A 44 13.41 -6.02 4.38
N ASP A 45 13.71 -5.42 5.56
CA ASP A 45 13.84 -6.10 6.85
C ASP A 45 12.48 -6.29 7.57
N GLY A 46 11.40 -5.82 6.94
CA GLY A 46 10.04 -5.84 7.47
C GLY A 46 9.70 -4.73 8.47
N ILE A 47 10.66 -3.86 8.83
CA ILE A 47 10.49 -2.79 9.83
C ILE A 47 10.78 -1.41 9.23
N TYR A 48 11.93 -1.29 8.55
CA TYR A 48 12.43 -0.01 8.06
C TYR A 48 11.56 0.54 6.94
N LEU A 49 10.96 1.69 7.18
CA LEU A 49 10.02 2.39 6.30
C LEU A 49 8.75 1.59 5.95
N SER A 50 8.46 0.52 6.71
CA SER A 50 7.28 -0.31 6.48
C SER A 50 5.98 0.47 6.73
N ASN A 51 5.02 0.33 5.82
CA ASN A 51 3.68 0.89 5.95
C ASN A 51 2.74 -0.01 6.80
N THR A 52 3.13 -1.26 7.06
CA THR A 52 2.24 -2.23 7.73
C THR A 52 2.82 -2.86 8.99
N PHE A 53 4.11 -2.70 9.28
CA PHE A 53 4.72 -3.32 10.46
C PHE A 53 4.08 -2.85 11.77
N ARG A 54 3.64 -1.60 11.84
CA ARG A 54 2.87 -1.11 13.00
C ARG A 54 1.62 -1.96 13.27
N LEU A 55 0.96 -2.46 12.25
CA LEU A 55 -0.20 -3.35 12.40
C LEU A 55 0.22 -4.75 12.88
N VAL A 56 1.38 -5.22 12.44
CA VAL A 56 1.96 -6.48 12.94
C VAL A 56 2.21 -6.41 14.45
N GLU A 57 2.77 -5.30 14.95
CA GLU A 57 2.92 -5.06 16.40
C GLU A 57 1.57 -5.05 17.14
N GLN A 58 0.49 -4.69 16.47
CA GLN A 58 -0.88 -4.70 17.01
C GLN A 58 -1.57 -6.08 16.90
N GLY A 59 -0.88 -7.09 16.38
CA GLY A 59 -1.37 -8.47 16.33
C GLY A 59 -1.99 -8.90 14.99
N PHE A 60 -1.83 -8.11 13.93
CA PHE A 60 -2.19 -8.57 12.58
C PHE A 60 -1.23 -9.66 12.11
N ASN A 61 -1.76 -10.63 11.35
CA ASN A 61 -0.95 -11.56 10.58
C ASN A 61 -0.42 -10.86 9.33
N ALA A 62 0.78 -11.23 8.88
CA ALA A 62 1.38 -10.60 7.74
C ALA A 62 1.92 -11.60 6.71
N VAL A 63 1.89 -11.19 5.44
CA VAL A 63 2.70 -11.78 4.37
C VAL A 63 3.65 -10.69 3.89
N PHE A 64 4.96 -10.89 4.09
CA PHE A 64 5.97 -9.95 3.65
C PHE A 64 6.82 -10.57 2.55
N ILE A 65 6.95 -9.85 1.43
CA ILE A 65 7.63 -10.34 0.23
C ILE A 65 8.83 -9.43 -0.06
N GLU A 66 10.01 -10.02 -0.17
CA GLU A 66 11.25 -9.32 -0.49
C GLU A 66 12.03 -10.10 -1.56
N GLY A 67 12.41 -9.41 -2.65
CA GLY A 67 13.09 -10.01 -3.79
C GLY A 67 14.59 -10.16 -3.60
N ASP A 68 15.24 -9.20 -2.95
CA ASP A 68 16.67 -9.24 -2.67
C ASP A 68 16.99 -10.23 -1.55
N VAL A 69 17.83 -11.23 -1.84
CA VAL A 69 18.19 -12.29 -0.88
C VAL A 69 18.86 -11.76 0.39
N THR A 70 19.63 -10.68 0.27
CA THR A 70 20.32 -10.09 1.43
C THR A 70 19.32 -9.42 2.36
N ARG A 71 18.41 -8.62 1.80
CA ARG A 71 17.31 -7.98 2.54
C ARG A 71 16.35 -9.02 3.11
N TYR A 72 16.03 -10.05 2.34
CA TYR A 72 15.22 -11.17 2.82
C TYR A 72 15.84 -11.88 4.04
N ASN A 73 17.16 -12.03 4.10
CA ASN A 73 17.83 -12.57 5.29
C ASN A 73 17.70 -11.64 6.51
N ASP A 74 17.56 -10.34 6.32
CA ASP A 74 17.24 -9.42 7.39
C ASP A 74 15.77 -9.54 7.82
N LEU A 75 14.83 -9.70 6.87
CA LEU A 75 13.44 -10.00 7.15
C LEU A 75 13.26 -11.26 8.02
N LEU A 76 14.01 -12.32 7.76
CA LEU A 76 13.94 -13.55 8.56
C LEU A 76 14.22 -13.34 10.05
N LYS A 77 15.08 -12.36 10.41
CA LYS A 77 15.34 -12.00 11.82
C LYS A 77 14.12 -11.33 12.48
N THR A 78 13.33 -10.60 11.70
CA THR A 78 12.08 -9.97 12.17
C THR A 78 10.98 -11.02 12.34
N VAL A 79 10.90 -11.98 11.41
CA VAL A 79 9.92 -13.09 11.45
C VAL A 79 10.01 -13.92 12.73
N GLU A 80 11.23 -14.13 13.26
CA GLU A 80 11.42 -14.91 14.50
C GLU A 80 10.61 -14.38 15.70
N LYS A 81 10.19 -13.12 15.67
CA LYS A 81 9.53 -12.43 16.78
C LYS A 81 8.09 -12.03 16.50
N HIS A 82 7.64 -12.18 15.27
CA HIS A 82 6.35 -11.67 14.81
C HIS A 82 5.62 -12.70 13.93
N ASN A 83 4.30 -12.56 13.84
CA ASN A 83 3.48 -13.45 13.03
C ASN A 83 3.50 -13.05 11.55
N ILE A 84 4.63 -13.28 10.89
CA ILE A 84 4.90 -12.92 9.50
C ILE A 84 5.19 -14.20 8.70
N THR A 85 4.56 -14.34 7.56
CA THR A 85 4.90 -15.33 6.53
C THR A 85 5.83 -14.66 5.52
N PRO A 86 7.13 -14.95 5.52
CA PRO A 86 8.08 -14.34 4.59
C PRO A 86 8.11 -15.09 3.26
N ILE A 87 8.23 -14.35 2.15
CA ILE A 87 8.41 -14.90 0.81
C ILE A 87 9.62 -14.22 0.16
N ASN A 88 10.59 -15.02 -0.33
CA ASN A 88 11.67 -14.48 -1.14
C ASN A 88 11.30 -14.60 -2.62
N ALA A 89 10.82 -13.49 -3.20
CA ALA A 89 10.48 -13.40 -4.61
C ALA A 89 10.47 -11.95 -5.09
N TYR A 90 10.93 -11.72 -6.30
CA TYR A 90 10.57 -10.51 -7.05
C TYR A 90 9.15 -10.69 -7.58
N VAL A 91 8.24 -9.81 -7.14
CA VAL A 91 6.84 -9.85 -7.58
C VAL A 91 6.76 -9.46 -9.05
N ASP A 92 6.16 -10.34 -9.86
CA ASP A 92 5.98 -10.11 -11.29
C ASP A 92 4.59 -9.50 -11.55
N HIS A 93 4.53 -8.59 -12.50
CA HIS A 93 3.29 -7.96 -12.95
C HIS A 93 2.56 -8.78 -14.03
N ASN A 94 3.22 -9.79 -14.60
CA ASN A 94 2.63 -10.73 -15.53
C ASN A 94 2.05 -11.94 -14.77
N ASP A 95 1.23 -12.74 -15.44
CA ASP A 95 0.66 -13.96 -14.89
C ASP A 95 1.70 -15.11 -14.91
N THR A 96 2.64 -15.01 -13.98
CA THR A 96 3.71 -15.99 -13.77
C THR A 96 3.58 -16.64 -12.39
N GLU A 97 4.45 -17.58 -12.06
CA GLU A 97 4.50 -18.19 -10.72
C GLU A 97 4.79 -17.16 -9.60
N ASN A 98 5.38 -16.01 -9.96
CA ASN A 98 5.71 -14.89 -9.07
C ASN A 98 4.70 -13.73 -9.18
N SER A 99 3.58 -13.90 -9.89
CA SER A 99 2.50 -12.91 -9.80
C SER A 99 1.98 -12.84 -8.35
N LEU A 100 1.51 -11.67 -7.94
CA LEU A 100 1.06 -11.48 -6.55
C LEU A 100 -0.06 -12.47 -6.18
N ASP A 101 -1.01 -12.72 -7.07
CA ASP A 101 -2.07 -13.73 -6.85
C ASP A 101 -1.48 -15.12 -6.59
N ASN A 102 -0.49 -15.56 -7.38
CA ASN A 102 0.14 -16.87 -7.23
C ASN A 102 1.00 -16.96 -5.96
N LEU A 103 1.70 -15.90 -5.57
CA LEU A 103 2.46 -15.88 -4.33
C LEU A 103 1.53 -15.96 -3.11
N LEU A 104 0.47 -15.15 -3.08
CA LEU A 104 -0.48 -15.14 -1.97
C LEU A 104 -1.27 -16.45 -1.84
N SER A 105 -1.56 -17.14 -2.95
CA SER A 105 -2.26 -18.43 -2.95
C SER A 105 -1.50 -19.54 -2.21
N LYS A 106 -0.21 -19.38 -1.99
CA LYS A 106 0.65 -20.30 -1.24
C LYS A 106 0.66 -20.03 0.27
N THR A 107 -0.10 -19.04 0.73
CA THR A 107 -0.18 -18.59 2.13
C THR A 107 -1.57 -18.79 2.71
N ALA A 108 -1.74 -18.47 3.99
CA ALA A 108 -3.05 -18.51 4.65
C ALA A 108 -3.83 -17.19 4.56
N ILE A 109 -3.32 -16.19 3.83
CA ILE A 109 -3.97 -14.88 3.71
C ILE A 109 -5.33 -15.02 2.99
N PRO A 110 -6.42 -14.46 3.53
CA PRO A 110 -7.73 -14.53 2.88
C PRO A 110 -7.81 -13.62 1.65
N VAL A 111 -8.72 -13.93 0.73
CA VAL A 111 -8.91 -13.16 -0.52
C VAL A 111 -9.25 -11.69 -0.24
N ASP A 112 -10.02 -11.42 0.82
CA ASP A 112 -10.51 -10.10 1.24
C ASP A 112 -9.73 -9.53 2.44
N PHE A 113 -8.42 -9.76 2.49
CA PHE A 113 -7.56 -9.29 3.57
C PHE A 113 -7.61 -7.76 3.77
N ASP A 114 -6.99 -7.25 4.84
CA ASP A 114 -7.29 -5.90 5.30
C ASP A 114 -6.45 -4.84 4.61
N VAL A 115 -5.12 -5.02 4.51
CA VAL A 115 -4.22 -3.99 3.98
C VAL A 115 -3.19 -4.58 3.03
N LEU A 116 -3.08 -3.99 1.84
CA LEU A 116 -2.00 -4.23 0.89
C LEU A 116 -1.12 -3.00 0.78
N SER A 117 0.18 -3.15 1.00
CA SER A 117 1.20 -2.13 0.72
C SER A 117 2.04 -2.54 -0.49
N ILE A 118 2.13 -1.63 -1.46
CA ILE A 118 2.80 -1.78 -2.74
C ILE A 118 3.87 -0.69 -2.83
N ASP A 119 5.14 -1.06 -2.66
CA ASP A 119 6.25 -0.11 -2.66
C ASP A 119 7.54 -0.82 -3.13
N ILE A 120 7.77 -0.80 -4.44
CA ILE A 120 8.95 -1.42 -5.08
C ILE A 120 9.70 -0.46 -6.01
N ASP A 121 9.38 0.85 -5.94
CA ASP A 121 10.05 1.90 -6.69
C ASP A 121 9.99 1.73 -8.24
N SER A 122 9.09 0.89 -8.78
CA SER A 122 9.14 0.55 -10.22
C SER A 122 7.78 0.22 -10.84
N TYR A 123 7.40 -1.06 -10.81
CA TYR A 123 6.20 -1.60 -11.47
C TYR A 123 4.97 -1.71 -10.55
N ASP A 124 4.87 -0.89 -9.53
CA ASP A 124 3.79 -0.87 -8.54
C ASP A 124 2.40 -0.87 -9.18
N TYR A 125 2.19 0.03 -10.12
CA TYR A 125 0.95 0.13 -10.90
C TYR A 125 0.64 -1.17 -11.65
N GLN A 126 1.63 -1.75 -12.34
CA GLN A 126 1.44 -2.96 -13.14
C GLN A 126 1.14 -4.18 -12.26
N VAL A 127 1.81 -4.29 -11.12
CA VAL A 127 1.53 -5.38 -10.15
C VAL A 127 0.10 -5.25 -9.62
N TRP A 128 -0.32 -4.04 -9.22
CA TRP A 128 -1.71 -3.84 -8.78
C TRP A 128 -2.72 -4.11 -9.89
N LYS A 129 -2.42 -3.70 -11.12
CA LYS A 129 -3.25 -4.01 -12.29
C LYS A 129 -3.37 -5.52 -12.54
N GLY A 130 -2.28 -6.25 -12.31
CA GLY A 130 -2.20 -7.71 -12.47
C GLY A 130 -2.94 -8.49 -11.38
N LEU A 131 -3.13 -7.92 -10.19
CA LEU A 131 -3.84 -8.55 -9.07
C LEU A 131 -5.34 -8.69 -9.39
N LYS A 132 -5.85 -9.92 -9.52
CA LYS A 132 -7.22 -10.21 -9.99
C LYS A 132 -8.07 -10.96 -8.98
N VAL A 133 -7.44 -11.84 -8.20
CA VAL A 133 -8.14 -12.74 -7.28
C VAL A 133 -8.30 -12.07 -5.91
N TYR A 134 -7.21 -11.52 -5.38
CA TYR A 134 -7.22 -10.91 -4.06
C TYR A 134 -7.75 -9.48 -4.10
N GLN A 135 -8.60 -9.13 -3.10
CA GLN A 135 -9.30 -7.85 -3.02
C GLN A 135 -9.14 -7.24 -1.61
N PRO A 136 -7.97 -6.69 -1.27
CA PRO A 136 -7.75 -6.08 0.03
C PRO A 136 -8.73 -4.94 0.31
N LYS A 137 -9.04 -4.68 1.58
CA LYS A 137 -9.97 -3.59 1.98
C LYS A 137 -9.33 -2.22 1.80
N LEU A 138 -8.03 -2.09 2.10
CA LEU A 138 -7.22 -0.90 1.86
C LEU A 138 -6.03 -1.26 0.95
N VAL A 139 -5.69 -0.36 0.05
CA VAL A 139 -4.47 -0.43 -0.77
C VAL A 139 -3.67 0.84 -0.56
N ILE A 140 -2.40 0.67 -0.26
CA ILE A 140 -1.37 1.71 -0.19
C ILE A 140 -0.44 1.45 -1.36
N ILE A 141 -0.23 2.43 -2.22
CA ILE A 141 0.59 2.26 -3.40
C ILE A 141 1.49 3.46 -3.64
N GLU A 142 2.79 3.20 -3.81
CA GLU A 142 3.74 4.23 -4.16
C GLU A 142 3.47 4.76 -5.57
N ILE A 143 3.64 6.08 -5.73
CA ILE A 143 3.56 6.75 -7.01
C ILE A 143 4.73 7.73 -7.19
N ASN A 144 5.03 8.07 -8.44
CA ASN A 144 5.91 9.18 -8.74
C ASN A 144 5.19 10.52 -8.53
N SER A 145 5.26 11.03 -7.30
CA SER A 145 4.62 12.30 -6.91
C SER A 145 5.26 13.55 -7.55
N SER A 146 6.39 13.41 -8.25
CA SER A 146 7.00 14.50 -9.02
C SER A 146 6.30 14.75 -10.38
N VAL A 147 5.52 13.78 -10.85
CA VAL A 147 4.73 13.91 -12.07
C VAL A 147 3.48 14.74 -11.77
N ASN A 148 3.20 15.75 -12.63
CA ASN A 148 1.98 16.54 -12.48
C ASN A 148 0.73 15.64 -12.50
N THR A 149 -0.18 15.86 -11.57
CA THR A 149 -1.37 15.05 -11.34
C THR A 149 -2.31 14.91 -12.54
N ASN A 150 -2.22 15.79 -13.53
CA ASN A 150 -3.01 15.73 -14.76
C ASN A 150 -2.33 14.96 -15.90
N VAL A 151 -1.07 14.55 -15.72
CA VAL A 151 -0.31 13.86 -16.75
C VAL A 151 -0.57 12.36 -16.70
N GLU A 152 -0.85 11.80 -17.87
CA GLU A 152 -0.95 10.35 -18.06
C GLU A 152 0.46 9.77 -18.24
N TYR A 153 1.09 9.44 -17.12
CA TYR A 153 2.41 8.83 -17.08
C TYR A 153 2.35 7.46 -16.43
N ILE A 154 2.57 6.44 -17.23
CA ILE A 154 2.74 5.05 -16.75
C ILE A 154 4.21 4.69 -16.86
N ASN A 155 4.81 4.29 -15.76
CA ASN A 155 6.19 3.83 -15.72
C ASN A 155 6.35 2.54 -16.55
N ASP A 156 7.37 2.47 -17.36
CA ASP A 156 7.75 1.30 -18.18
C ASP A 156 9.17 0.78 -17.89
N SER A 157 9.77 1.25 -16.80
CA SER A 157 11.17 1.00 -16.47
C SER A 157 11.36 0.61 -15.00
N VAL A 158 12.25 -0.35 -14.75
CA VAL A 158 12.73 -0.71 -13.40
C VAL A 158 13.59 0.39 -12.74
N LYS A 159 13.93 1.43 -13.47
CA LYS A 159 14.81 2.52 -12.98
C LYS A 159 14.05 3.78 -12.61
N CYS A 160 12.74 3.80 -12.71
CA CYS A 160 11.91 4.97 -12.45
C CYS A 160 11.11 4.81 -11.16
N MET A 161 10.81 5.92 -10.50
CA MET A 161 10.08 6.01 -9.24
C MET A 161 8.57 5.84 -9.42
N GLY A 162 8.13 4.79 -10.11
CA GLY A 162 6.71 4.44 -10.23
C GLY A 162 5.90 5.29 -11.23
N THR A 163 4.62 5.00 -11.29
CA THR A 163 3.60 5.61 -12.18
C THR A 163 3.02 6.88 -11.55
N GLY A 164 2.55 7.83 -12.37
CA GLY A 164 1.96 9.09 -11.89
C GLY A 164 0.57 8.92 -11.26
N PHE A 165 0.09 10.02 -10.65
CA PHE A 165 -1.21 10.05 -9.95
C PHE A 165 -2.39 9.64 -10.84
N LYS A 166 -2.54 10.28 -12.03
CA LYS A 166 -3.73 10.10 -12.87
C LYS A 166 -3.99 8.63 -13.23
N PRO A 167 -3.06 7.89 -13.88
CA PRO A 167 -3.33 6.50 -14.25
C PRO A 167 -3.51 5.59 -13.02
N THR A 168 -2.84 5.85 -11.90
CA THR A 168 -3.02 5.07 -10.67
C THR A 168 -4.39 5.31 -10.05
N TYR A 169 -4.89 6.56 -10.08
CA TYR A 169 -6.24 6.91 -9.66
C TYR A 169 -7.30 6.19 -10.53
N GLU A 170 -7.15 6.25 -11.85
CA GLU A 170 -8.06 5.61 -12.80
C GLU A 170 -8.08 4.08 -12.62
N LEU A 171 -6.93 3.46 -12.40
CA LEU A 171 -6.83 2.04 -12.07
C LEU A 171 -7.59 1.71 -10.76
N GLY A 172 -7.42 2.52 -9.72
CA GLY A 172 -8.13 2.32 -8.46
C GLY A 172 -9.65 2.34 -8.65
N VAL A 173 -10.16 3.31 -9.41
CA VAL A 173 -11.59 3.41 -9.76
C VAL A 173 -12.05 2.19 -10.56
N GLU A 174 -11.29 1.76 -11.58
CA GLU A 174 -11.58 0.58 -12.39
C GLU A 174 -11.67 -0.70 -11.53
N LYS A 175 -10.78 -0.83 -10.55
CA LYS A 175 -10.73 -1.97 -9.62
C LYS A 175 -11.78 -1.91 -8.50
N GLY A 176 -12.64 -0.89 -8.46
CA GLY A 176 -13.70 -0.76 -7.45
C GLY A 176 -13.24 -0.13 -6.13
N TYR A 177 -12.23 0.73 -6.18
CA TYR A 177 -11.72 1.46 -5.02
C TYR A 177 -11.99 2.95 -5.13
N THR A 178 -12.15 3.58 -3.98
CA THR A 178 -12.19 5.03 -3.82
C THR A 178 -10.85 5.51 -3.27
N PHE A 179 -10.24 6.49 -3.93
CA PHE A 179 -9.06 7.19 -3.43
C PHE A 179 -9.41 7.95 -2.15
N VAL A 180 -8.62 7.77 -1.11
CA VAL A 180 -8.85 8.41 0.21
C VAL A 180 -7.96 9.63 0.37
N LEU A 181 -6.66 9.47 0.28
CA LEU A 181 -5.68 10.55 0.39
C LEU A 181 -4.30 10.12 -0.14
N HIS A 182 -3.41 11.09 -0.25
CA HIS A 182 -2.00 10.92 -0.62
C HIS A 182 -1.10 11.37 0.53
N THR A 183 -0.16 10.50 0.92
CA THR A 183 0.87 10.79 1.94
C THR A 183 2.26 11.00 1.33
N GLY A 184 2.67 10.35 0.37
CA GLY A 184 3.72 10.01 -0.52
C GLY A 184 3.27 8.81 -1.31
N ASN A 185 2.50 7.97 -0.65
CA ASN A 185 1.74 6.88 -1.23
C ASN A 185 0.28 7.30 -1.47
N MET A 186 -0.37 6.75 -2.48
CA MET A 186 -1.82 6.84 -2.61
C MET A 186 -2.49 5.78 -1.74
N ILE A 187 -3.51 6.18 -0.99
CA ILE A 187 -4.30 5.27 -0.15
C ILE A 187 -5.71 5.15 -0.72
N PHE A 188 -6.13 3.92 -0.94
CA PHE A 188 -7.44 3.57 -1.48
C PHE A 188 -8.20 2.67 -0.51
N VAL A 189 -9.54 2.75 -0.56
CA VAL A 189 -10.44 1.84 0.15
C VAL A 189 -11.46 1.26 -0.82
N ARG A 190 -11.90 0.01 -0.62
CA ARG A 190 -12.99 -0.55 -1.43
C ARG A 190 -14.24 0.32 -1.35
N ASN A 191 -14.93 0.50 -2.49
CA ASN A 191 -16.05 1.44 -2.62
C ASN A 191 -17.15 1.22 -1.57
N GLU A 192 -17.52 -0.03 -1.29
CA GLU A 192 -18.56 -0.36 -0.32
C GLU A 192 -18.20 0.00 1.13
N LEU A 193 -16.92 0.22 1.43
CA LEU A 193 -16.44 0.59 2.76
C LEU A 193 -16.26 2.10 2.93
N PHE A 194 -16.18 2.88 1.84
CA PHE A 194 -15.84 4.29 1.89
C PHE A 194 -16.80 5.13 2.76
N HIS A 195 -18.10 4.78 2.75
CA HIS A 195 -19.09 5.49 3.55
C HIS A 195 -18.79 5.46 5.07
N LYS A 196 -18.13 4.42 5.58
CA LYS A 196 -17.73 4.28 6.98
C LYS A 196 -16.65 5.28 7.40
N LEU A 197 -15.81 5.72 6.46
CA LEU A 197 -14.71 6.61 6.75
C LEU A 197 -15.16 8.02 7.17
N ASN A 198 -16.39 8.41 6.81
CA ASN A 198 -16.92 9.76 7.05
C ASN A 198 -15.98 10.86 6.54
N ILE A 199 -15.40 10.63 5.37
CA ILE A 199 -14.54 11.56 4.64
C ILE A 199 -15.35 12.10 3.47
N ARG A 200 -15.30 13.42 3.26
CA ARG A 200 -15.97 14.08 2.14
C ARG A 200 -14.98 14.99 1.42
N TYR A 201 -14.99 14.92 0.11
CA TYR A 201 -14.30 15.84 -0.79
C TYR A 201 -15.08 15.95 -2.10
N ASP A 202 -15.04 17.13 -2.70
CA ASP A 202 -15.68 17.38 -4.00
C ASP A 202 -14.75 17.02 -5.16
N ASN A 203 -13.44 17.08 -4.93
CA ASN A 203 -12.42 16.75 -5.92
C ASN A 203 -11.32 15.86 -5.28
N PRO A 204 -10.95 14.72 -5.90
CA PRO A 204 -9.86 13.86 -5.42
C PRO A 204 -8.53 14.58 -5.15
N LEU A 205 -8.21 15.61 -5.96
CA LEU A 205 -6.99 16.41 -5.79
C LEU A 205 -6.95 17.22 -4.50
N GLU A 206 -8.08 17.45 -3.84
CA GLU A 206 -8.09 18.08 -2.51
C GLU A 206 -7.40 17.21 -1.47
N ASN A 207 -7.33 15.91 -1.68
CA ASN A 207 -6.68 14.92 -0.83
C ASN A 207 -5.24 14.60 -1.28
N PHE A 208 -4.75 15.24 -2.34
CA PHE A 208 -3.36 15.13 -2.75
C PHE A 208 -2.49 16.07 -1.93
N ASN A 209 -1.50 15.53 -1.23
CA ASN A 209 -0.56 16.33 -0.47
C ASN A 209 0.48 16.98 -1.39
N THR A 210 0.30 18.26 -1.68
CA THR A 210 1.23 19.05 -2.51
C THR A 210 2.52 19.45 -1.79
N ASN A 211 2.55 19.33 -0.47
CA ASN A 211 3.72 19.65 0.36
C ASN A 211 4.63 18.42 0.57
N TRP A 212 4.40 17.37 -0.17
CA TRP A 212 5.32 16.25 -0.24
C TRP A 212 6.60 16.77 -0.91
N GLY A 213 7.39 17.45 -0.14
CA GLY A 213 8.70 17.93 -0.50
C GLY A 213 9.63 16.75 -0.56
N GLY A 214 9.51 16.02 -1.64
CA GLY A 214 10.38 14.91 -1.93
C GLY A 214 11.82 15.19 -1.53
N ARG A 215 12.48 14.17 -1.23
CA ARG A 215 13.90 13.99 -0.97
C ARG A 215 14.80 15.06 -1.60
#